data_e848762b3d552932b029e77ef99afab7
#
_entry.id   e848762b3d552932b029e77ef99afab7
#
_cell.length_a   1.000
_cell.length_b   1.000
_cell.length_c   1.000
_cell.angle_alpha   90.00
_cell.angle_beta   90.00
_cell.angle_gamma   90.00
#
_symmetry.space_group_name_H-M   'P 1'
#
loop_
_entity.id
_entity.type
_entity.pdbx_description
1 polymer ?
#
loop_
_entity_poly.entity_id
_entity_poly.type
_entity_poly.pdbx_seq_one_letter_code
_entity_poly.pdbx_strand_id
1 'polypeptide(L)'
;MTEFWTIYLWPLVVIVAQSLLLLVLLLVSIAYVLLADRKIWAAVQIRRGPNVVGPWGLLQSFADLLKFVFKEPVIPAGSNKGVFLLAPLVTCTLALAAWAVIPVNLGWVIADINVGILYIFAISSLMVYGVIMAGWASNSKYAFLAAIRSAAQMVSYEVSIGFVIITVLLCAGSLKLSAIVAAQDTEFGMFGWYWLPLLPMFVIFFVSALAETNRPPFDLVEAESELVAGFMVEYGSTPYMMFMLGEYVAIGTMCAMGTILFLGGWLPPFPVIPFTWVPGVIWFVLKALFMFFLFAMAKAVVPRYRYDQLMRLGWKVFLPLSLAMVVIVAAVLQFGHLAPRG
;
A
#
# COMPACT_ATOMS: atom_id res chain seq x y z
N MET A 1 -18.42 24.15 -32.25
CA MET A 1 -18.99 23.49 -31.03
C MET A 1 -18.67 21.99 -31.02
N THR A 2 -18.73 21.27 -32.11
CA THR A 2 -18.39 19.83 -32.21
C THR A 2 -16.94 19.54 -31.85
N GLU A 3 -15.97 20.34 -32.32
CA GLU A 3 -14.56 20.18 -32.00
C GLU A 3 -14.24 20.40 -30.51
N PHE A 4 -14.85 21.40 -29.87
CA PHE A 4 -14.69 21.63 -28.43
C PHE A 4 -15.22 20.44 -27.61
N TRP A 5 -16.35 19.85 -28.04
CA TRP A 5 -16.92 18.68 -27.42
C TRP A 5 -15.99 17.44 -27.55
N THR A 6 -15.49 17.16 -28.74
CA THR A 6 -14.67 15.96 -29.00
C THR A 6 -13.26 16.06 -28.46
N ILE A 7 -12.65 17.27 -28.47
CA ILE A 7 -11.25 17.46 -28.05
C ILE A 7 -11.12 17.66 -26.54
N TYR A 8 -12.07 18.36 -25.91
CA TYR A 8 -11.95 18.72 -24.48
C TYR A 8 -12.97 18.03 -23.58
N LEU A 9 -14.26 18.08 -23.92
CA LEU A 9 -15.29 17.57 -23.03
C LEU A 9 -15.38 16.05 -23.02
N TRP A 10 -15.31 15.39 -24.16
CA TRP A 10 -15.38 13.95 -24.23
C TRP A 10 -14.22 13.24 -23.49
N PRO A 11 -12.93 13.60 -23.69
CA PRO A 11 -11.83 13.03 -22.91
C PRO A 11 -11.99 13.28 -21.40
N LEU A 12 -12.44 14.48 -20.99
CA LEU A 12 -12.70 14.79 -19.60
C LEU A 12 -13.76 13.88 -18.97
N VAL A 13 -14.89 13.68 -19.69
CA VAL A 13 -15.97 12.78 -19.23
C VAL A 13 -15.47 11.35 -19.10
N VAL A 14 -14.67 10.88 -20.07
CA VAL A 14 -14.10 9.52 -20.03
C VAL A 14 -13.15 9.35 -18.82
N ILE A 15 -12.25 10.31 -18.59
CA ILE A 15 -11.32 10.27 -17.47
C ILE A 15 -12.08 10.29 -16.14
N VAL A 16 -13.07 11.15 -16.00
CA VAL A 16 -13.91 11.21 -14.78
C VAL A 16 -14.65 9.90 -14.57
N ALA A 17 -15.25 9.33 -15.61
CA ALA A 17 -15.96 8.05 -15.52
C ALA A 17 -15.01 6.91 -15.13
N GLN A 18 -13.82 6.84 -15.72
CA GLN A 18 -12.79 5.85 -15.38
C GLN A 18 -12.31 6.01 -13.92
N SER A 19 -12.10 7.26 -13.47
CA SER A 19 -11.69 7.54 -12.10
C SER A 19 -12.75 7.14 -11.08
N LEU A 20 -14.02 7.45 -11.36
CA LEU A 20 -15.14 7.03 -10.51
C LEU A 20 -15.30 5.50 -10.48
N LEU A 21 -15.19 4.84 -11.62
CA LEU A 21 -15.24 3.38 -11.69
C LEU A 21 -14.12 2.74 -10.87
N LEU A 22 -12.88 3.21 -11.03
CA LEU A 22 -11.73 2.73 -10.25
C LEU A 22 -11.97 2.94 -8.76
N LEU A 23 -12.44 4.12 -8.37
CA LEU A 23 -12.71 4.45 -6.96
C LEU A 23 -13.76 3.50 -6.36
N VAL A 24 -14.88 3.24 -7.06
CA VAL A 24 -15.91 2.31 -6.58
C VAL A 24 -15.35 0.88 -6.46
N LEU A 25 -14.63 0.40 -7.50
CA LEU A 25 -14.01 -0.93 -7.46
C LEU A 25 -13.00 -1.07 -6.32
N LEU A 26 -12.21 -0.02 -6.08
CA LEU A 26 -11.23 0.02 -5.01
C LEU A 26 -11.90 -0.03 -3.64
N LEU A 27 -12.93 0.79 -3.40
CA LEU A 27 -13.66 0.81 -2.14
C LEU A 27 -14.33 -0.54 -1.84
N VAL A 28 -14.94 -1.16 -2.85
CA VAL A 28 -15.53 -2.50 -2.71
C VAL A 28 -14.44 -3.55 -2.42
N SER A 29 -13.31 -3.48 -3.12
CA SER A 29 -12.17 -4.39 -2.91
C SER A 29 -11.63 -4.26 -1.48
N ILE A 30 -11.47 -3.05 -0.96
CA ILE A 30 -11.01 -2.79 0.41
C ILE A 30 -11.99 -3.33 1.44
N ALA A 31 -13.30 -3.20 1.22
CA ALA A 31 -14.31 -3.77 2.11
C ALA A 31 -14.15 -5.30 2.24
N TYR A 32 -13.86 -6.00 1.13
CA TYR A 32 -13.59 -7.43 1.15
C TYR A 32 -12.20 -7.80 1.69
N VAL A 33 -11.18 -6.96 1.44
CA VAL A 33 -9.84 -7.12 2.03
C VAL A 33 -9.90 -7.01 3.55
N LEU A 34 -10.67 -6.06 4.09
CA LEU A 34 -10.92 -5.92 5.54
C LEU A 34 -11.59 -7.18 6.11
N LEU A 35 -12.56 -7.74 5.40
CA LEU A 35 -13.21 -8.99 5.80
C LEU A 35 -12.23 -10.17 5.75
N ALA A 36 -11.41 -10.25 4.71
CA ALA A 36 -10.39 -11.28 4.55
C ALA A 36 -9.36 -11.24 5.68
N ASP A 37 -8.86 -10.06 6.05
CA ASP A 37 -7.94 -9.87 7.18
C ASP A 37 -8.52 -10.46 8.47
N ARG A 38 -9.76 -10.10 8.81
CA ARG A 38 -10.47 -10.62 9.99
C ARG A 38 -10.66 -12.13 9.95
N LYS A 39 -10.95 -12.72 8.78
CA LYS A 39 -11.14 -14.17 8.62
C LYS A 39 -9.85 -14.96 8.66
N ILE A 40 -8.79 -14.47 8.01
CA ILE A 40 -7.47 -15.12 8.03
C ILE A 40 -6.96 -15.15 9.47
N TRP A 41 -7.01 -14.01 10.16
CA TRP A 41 -6.57 -13.91 11.55
C TRP A 41 -7.38 -14.84 12.47
N ALA A 42 -8.71 -14.89 12.31
CA ALA A 42 -9.56 -15.79 13.08
C ALA A 42 -9.24 -17.27 12.82
N ALA A 43 -8.96 -17.64 11.55
CA ALA A 43 -8.60 -19.01 11.19
C ALA A 43 -7.27 -19.44 11.82
N VAL A 44 -6.25 -18.57 11.84
CA VAL A 44 -4.96 -18.85 12.49
C VAL A 44 -5.12 -19.01 14.01
N GLN A 45 -6.03 -18.23 14.61
CA GLN A 45 -6.36 -18.34 16.06
C GLN A 45 -7.37 -19.44 16.40
N ILE A 46 -7.71 -20.31 15.44
CA ILE A 46 -8.66 -21.43 15.62
C ILE A 46 -10.04 -20.95 16.12
N ARG A 47 -10.49 -19.77 15.67
CA ARG A 47 -11.82 -19.21 15.97
C ARG A 47 -12.55 -18.81 14.68
N ARG A 48 -13.86 -18.63 14.78
CA ARG A 48 -14.67 -18.17 13.67
C ARG A 48 -14.59 -16.65 13.55
N GLY A 49 -14.29 -16.15 12.32
CA GLY A 49 -14.41 -14.75 11.96
C GLY A 49 -15.88 -14.33 11.76
N PRO A 50 -16.14 -13.08 11.30
CA PRO A 50 -17.48 -12.59 11.03
C PRO A 50 -18.25 -13.52 10.08
N ASN A 51 -19.44 -13.99 10.49
CA ASN A 51 -20.25 -14.94 9.71
C ASN A 51 -21.74 -14.70 9.78
N VAL A 52 -22.22 -13.74 10.57
CA VAL A 52 -23.66 -13.54 10.87
C VAL A 52 -24.30 -12.56 9.87
N VAL A 53 -23.63 -11.48 9.50
CA VAL A 53 -24.21 -10.44 8.63
C VAL A 53 -24.08 -10.84 7.16
N GLY A 54 -25.17 -11.31 6.57
CA GLY A 54 -25.22 -11.85 5.21
C GLY A 54 -24.62 -13.26 5.10
N PRO A 55 -24.65 -13.88 3.89
CA PRO A 55 -24.06 -15.18 3.67
C PRO A 55 -22.56 -15.16 4.01
N TRP A 56 -22.13 -16.01 4.95
CA TRP A 56 -20.74 -16.09 5.41
C TRP A 56 -20.12 -14.77 5.91
N GLY A 57 -20.94 -13.79 6.32
CA GLY A 57 -20.49 -12.49 6.81
C GLY A 57 -19.99 -11.52 5.72
N LEU A 58 -20.36 -11.75 4.44
CA LEU A 58 -19.91 -10.90 3.32
C LEU A 58 -20.38 -9.44 3.42
N LEU A 59 -21.49 -9.19 4.11
CA LEU A 59 -22.02 -7.84 4.28
C LEU A 59 -21.52 -7.14 5.55
N GLN A 60 -20.65 -7.78 6.35
CA GLN A 60 -20.17 -7.22 7.61
C GLN A 60 -19.43 -5.88 7.42
N SER A 61 -18.55 -5.79 6.43
CA SER A 61 -17.80 -4.55 6.17
C SER A 61 -18.70 -3.39 5.76
N PHE A 62 -19.78 -3.67 5.02
CA PHE A 62 -20.75 -2.65 4.63
C PHE A 62 -21.61 -2.21 5.84
N ALA A 63 -21.97 -3.12 6.73
CA ALA A 63 -22.67 -2.78 7.97
C ALA A 63 -21.79 -1.92 8.89
N ASP A 64 -20.50 -2.23 8.99
CA ASP A 64 -19.53 -1.44 9.75
C ASP A 64 -19.37 -0.03 9.13
N LEU A 65 -19.32 0.09 7.80
CA LEU A 65 -19.29 1.37 7.08
C LEU A 65 -20.52 2.24 7.39
N LEU A 66 -21.72 1.66 7.24
CA LEU A 66 -22.98 2.36 7.52
C LEU A 66 -23.04 2.85 8.97
N LYS A 67 -22.60 2.03 9.93
CA LYS A 67 -22.53 2.42 11.34
C LYS A 67 -21.69 3.69 11.53
N PHE A 68 -20.53 3.80 10.88
CA PHE A 68 -19.65 4.97 11.00
C PHE A 68 -20.24 6.22 10.32
N VAL A 69 -20.96 6.06 9.22
CA VAL A 69 -21.62 7.17 8.50
C VAL A 69 -22.76 7.78 9.33
N PHE A 70 -23.56 6.94 9.99
CA PHE A 70 -24.71 7.41 10.78
C PHE A 70 -24.35 7.83 12.20
N LYS A 71 -23.15 7.48 12.68
CA LYS A 71 -22.70 7.87 14.02
C LYS A 71 -22.29 9.34 14.05
N GLU A 72 -22.73 10.08 15.07
CA GLU A 72 -22.37 11.48 15.26
C GLU A 72 -20.84 11.66 15.51
N PRO A 73 -20.15 12.55 14.79
CA PRO A 73 -18.74 12.85 15.03
C PRO A 73 -18.60 13.73 16.29
N VAL A 74 -17.79 13.26 17.24
CA VAL A 74 -17.45 14.01 18.44
C VAL A 74 -16.11 14.71 18.24
N ILE A 75 -16.09 16.04 18.38
CA ILE A 75 -14.86 16.84 18.28
C ILE A 75 -14.50 17.32 19.67
N PRO A 76 -13.32 17.00 20.22
CA PRO A 76 -12.90 17.46 21.54
C PRO A 76 -12.87 18.98 21.64
N ALA A 77 -13.30 19.53 22.79
CA ALA A 77 -13.43 20.98 22.97
C ALA A 77 -12.09 21.73 22.85
N GLY A 78 -10.98 21.10 23.22
CA GLY A 78 -9.62 21.65 23.12
C GLY A 78 -8.92 21.45 21.79
N SER A 79 -9.57 20.78 20.80
CA SER A 79 -8.97 20.49 19.52
C SER A 79 -9.10 21.65 18.52
N ASN A 80 -8.15 21.72 17.57
CA ASN A 80 -8.27 22.60 16.41
C ASN A 80 -9.19 21.95 15.37
N LYS A 81 -10.46 22.35 15.35
CA LYS A 81 -11.53 21.75 14.52
C LYS A 81 -11.18 21.66 13.04
N GLY A 82 -10.56 22.68 12.46
CA GLY A 82 -10.21 22.73 11.04
C GLY A 82 -9.16 21.66 10.69
N VAL A 83 -8.06 21.63 11.41
CA VAL A 83 -6.98 20.66 11.17
C VAL A 83 -7.42 19.25 11.56
N PHE A 84 -8.24 19.11 12.61
CA PHE A 84 -8.79 17.84 13.05
C PHE A 84 -9.60 17.13 11.96
N LEU A 85 -10.43 17.87 11.23
CA LEU A 85 -11.22 17.32 10.11
C LEU A 85 -10.40 17.17 8.82
N LEU A 86 -9.40 18.05 8.61
CA LEU A 86 -8.55 18.02 7.42
C LEU A 86 -7.61 16.80 7.42
N ALA A 87 -7.07 16.42 8.57
CA ALA A 87 -6.09 15.35 8.69
C ALA A 87 -6.56 14.00 8.09
N PRO A 88 -7.72 13.42 8.47
CA PRO A 88 -8.21 12.18 7.87
C PRO A 88 -8.54 12.33 6.38
N LEU A 89 -9.00 13.50 5.96
CA LEU A 89 -9.30 13.77 4.57
C LEU A 89 -8.03 13.76 3.71
N VAL A 90 -6.95 14.39 4.17
CA VAL A 90 -5.64 14.36 3.49
C VAL A 90 -5.12 12.94 3.37
N THR A 91 -5.09 12.17 4.46
CA THR A 91 -4.62 10.78 4.43
C THR A 91 -5.42 9.92 3.45
N CYS A 92 -6.76 10.00 3.51
CA CYS A 92 -7.63 9.21 2.66
C CYS A 92 -7.52 9.59 1.18
N THR A 93 -7.53 10.90 0.85
CA THR A 93 -7.45 11.36 -0.54
C THR A 93 -6.12 11.05 -1.18
N LEU A 94 -5.00 11.19 -0.46
CA LEU A 94 -3.69 10.84 -0.95
C LEU A 94 -3.56 9.33 -1.19
N ALA A 95 -4.04 8.49 -0.26
CA ALA A 95 -4.05 7.05 -0.44
C ALA A 95 -4.81 6.64 -1.72
N LEU A 96 -5.99 7.19 -1.95
CA LEU A 96 -6.79 6.93 -3.15
C LEU A 96 -6.10 7.45 -4.42
N ALA A 97 -5.44 8.61 -4.36
CA ALA A 97 -4.74 9.21 -5.50
C ALA A 97 -3.55 8.35 -5.98
N ALA A 98 -2.89 7.60 -5.09
CA ALA A 98 -1.82 6.69 -5.47
C ALA A 98 -2.24 5.65 -6.51
N TRP A 99 -3.50 5.22 -6.50
CA TRP A 99 -4.04 4.21 -7.41
C TRP A 99 -4.23 4.70 -8.85
N ALA A 100 -4.19 6.00 -9.09
CA ALA A 100 -4.32 6.55 -10.44
C ALA A 100 -3.20 6.11 -11.41
N VAL A 101 -2.04 5.74 -10.87
CA VAL A 101 -0.83 5.40 -11.64
C VAL A 101 -0.56 3.89 -11.66
N ILE A 102 -1.27 3.10 -10.86
CA ILE A 102 -1.05 1.65 -10.74
C ILE A 102 -1.67 0.94 -11.94
N PRO A 103 -0.87 0.31 -12.81
CA PRO A 103 -1.38 -0.44 -13.95
C PRO A 103 -1.87 -1.83 -13.48
N VAL A 104 -3.15 -2.07 -13.62
CA VAL A 104 -3.78 -3.37 -13.28
C VAL A 104 -3.65 -4.37 -14.43
N ASN A 105 -3.58 -3.86 -15.67
CA ASN A 105 -3.37 -4.62 -16.89
C ASN A 105 -2.74 -3.73 -17.96
N LEU A 106 -2.34 -4.32 -19.07
CA LEU A 106 -1.84 -3.58 -20.21
C LEU A 106 -2.88 -2.55 -20.70
N GLY A 107 -2.54 -1.25 -20.63
CA GLY A 107 -3.45 -0.17 -20.97
C GLY A 107 -4.57 0.14 -19.98
N TRP A 108 -4.67 -0.59 -18.86
CA TRP A 108 -5.65 -0.34 -17.79
C TRP A 108 -5.02 0.45 -16.65
N VAL A 109 -4.79 1.71 -16.89
CA VAL A 109 -4.26 2.69 -15.95
C VAL A 109 -4.90 4.05 -16.27
N ILE A 110 -5.20 4.85 -15.25
CA ILE A 110 -5.78 6.19 -15.47
C ILE A 110 -4.72 7.14 -16.03
N ALA A 111 -3.53 7.13 -15.43
CA ALA A 111 -2.41 7.99 -15.81
C ALA A 111 -1.11 7.17 -15.92
N ASP A 112 -0.73 6.80 -17.14
CA ASP A 112 0.52 6.08 -17.40
C ASP A 112 1.67 7.07 -17.59
N ILE A 113 2.13 7.66 -16.48
CA ILE A 113 3.20 8.67 -16.49
C ILE A 113 4.58 8.03 -16.45
N ASN A 114 5.55 8.66 -17.12
CA ASN A 114 6.92 8.15 -17.20
C ASN A 114 7.65 8.09 -15.86
N VAL A 115 7.18 8.84 -14.86
CA VAL A 115 7.72 8.89 -13.50
C VAL A 115 6.74 8.32 -12.47
N GLY A 116 5.95 7.31 -12.87
CA GLY A 116 4.86 6.75 -12.05
C GLY A 116 5.30 6.29 -10.67
N ILE A 117 6.47 5.67 -10.58
CA ILE A 117 7.00 5.18 -9.30
C ILE A 117 7.35 6.34 -8.35
N LEU A 118 7.91 7.45 -8.87
CA LEU A 118 8.22 8.63 -8.06
C LEU A 118 6.95 9.32 -7.57
N TYR A 119 5.88 9.31 -8.38
CA TYR A 119 4.58 9.83 -7.97
C TYR A 119 4.01 9.06 -6.77
N ILE A 120 4.03 7.72 -6.80
CA ILE A 120 3.55 6.91 -5.67
C ILE A 120 4.39 7.19 -4.43
N PHE A 121 5.71 7.29 -4.58
CA PHE A 121 6.62 7.55 -3.48
C PHE A 121 6.41 8.94 -2.86
N ALA A 122 6.19 9.96 -3.70
CA ALA A 122 5.84 11.30 -3.22
C ALA A 122 4.51 11.34 -2.47
N ILE A 123 3.51 10.58 -2.93
CA ILE A 123 2.21 10.50 -2.24
C ILE A 123 2.34 9.78 -0.90
N SER A 124 3.11 8.69 -0.82
CA SER A 124 3.32 7.99 0.46
C SER A 124 3.99 8.91 1.49
N SER A 125 5.00 9.68 1.08
CA SER A 125 5.62 10.71 1.93
C SER A 125 4.63 11.75 2.44
N LEU A 126 3.71 12.20 1.58
CA LEU A 126 2.71 13.21 1.96
C LEU A 126 1.65 12.65 2.93
N MET A 127 1.35 11.35 2.90
CA MET A 127 0.40 10.72 3.82
C MET A 127 0.84 10.84 5.28
N VAL A 128 2.14 10.87 5.56
CA VAL A 128 2.70 11.04 6.90
C VAL A 128 2.22 12.34 7.56
N TYR A 129 2.06 13.40 6.77
CA TYR A 129 1.57 14.68 7.30
C TYR A 129 0.13 14.59 7.84
N GLY A 130 -0.71 13.74 7.25
CA GLY A 130 -2.06 13.51 7.78
C GLY A 130 -2.03 12.95 9.21
N VAL A 131 -1.13 12.01 9.47
CA VAL A 131 -0.93 11.42 10.81
C VAL A 131 -0.38 12.46 11.81
N ILE A 132 0.62 13.25 11.40
CA ILE A 132 1.19 14.31 12.24
C ILE A 132 0.14 15.36 12.59
N MET A 133 -0.63 15.81 11.59
CA MET A 133 -1.71 16.79 11.79
C MET A 133 -2.78 16.25 12.73
N ALA A 134 -3.14 14.98 12.63
CA ALA A 134 -4.12 14.34 13.49
C ALA A 134 -3.70 14.36 14.96
N GLY A 135 -2.48 13.94 15.25
CA GLY A 135 -1.96 13.93 16.62
C GLY A 135 -1.82 15.32 17.22
N TRP A 136 -1.39 16.30 16.40
CA TRP A 136 -1.26 17.69 16.85
C TRP A 136 -2.63 18.36 17.08
N ALA A 137 -3.59 18.15 16.17
CA ALA A 137 -4.92 18.76 16.25
C ALA A 137 -5.76 18.23 17.41
N SER A 138 -5.51 17.00 17.85
CA SER A 138 -6.23 16.35 18.95
C SER A 138 -5.96 16.99 20.32
N ASN A 139 -4.89 17.76 20.46
CA ASN A 139 -4.45 18.39 21.72
C ASN A 139 -4.38 17.41 22.91
N SER A 140 -4.05 16.16 22.63
CA SER A 140 -3.86 15.08 23.60
C SER A 140 -2.40 14.64 23.63
N LYS A 141 -1.84 14.41 24.84
CA LYS A 141 -0.45 14.00 25.01
C LYS A 141 -0.17 12.65 24.34
N TYR A 142 -1.10 11.70 24.47
CA TYR A 142 -0.97 10.36 23.89
C TYR A 142 -1.04 10.39 22.38
N ALA A 143 -2.01 11.11 21.81
CA ALA A 143 -2.16 11.24 20.36
C ALA A 143 -0.94 11.92 19.72
N PHE A 144 -0.39 12.95 20.36
CA PHE A 144 0.79 13.67 19.87
C PHE A 144 2.05 12.78 19.89
N LEU A 145 2.31 12.07 20.98
CA LEU A 145 3.45 11.15 21.08
C LEU A 145 3.34 10.00 20.07
N ALA A 146 2.13 9.46 19.89
CA ALA A 146 1.87 8.42 18.91
C ALA A 146 2.11 8.90 17.47
N ALA A 147 1.65 10.10 17.13
CA ALA A 147 1.86 10.68 15.81
C ALA A 147 3.33 10.89 15.48
N ILE A 148 4.14 11.38 16.42
CA ILE A 148 5.59 11.54 16.23
C ILE A 148 6.28 10.19 16.05
N ARG A 149 5.91 9.17 16.85
CA ARG A 149 6.45 7.81 16.70
C ARG A 149 6.10 7.20 15.35
N SER A 150 4.84 7.34 14.91
CA SER A 150 4.39 6.89 13.59
C SER A 150 5.15 7.58 12.46
N ALA A 151 5.26 8.89 12.50
CA ALA A 151 5.97 9.65 11.49
C ALA A 151 7.45 9.24 11.41
N ALA A 152 8.12 9.09 12.54
CA ALA A 152 9.51 8.64 12.58
C ALA A 152 9.68 7.22 12.02
N GLN A 153 8.73 6.32 12.28
CA GLN A 153 8.70 4.96 11.73
C GLN A 153 8.53 5.02 10.20
N MET A 154 7.47 5.65 9.70
CA MET A 154 7.17 5.73 8.27
C MET A 154 8.34 6.31 7.49
N VAL A 155 8.86 7.49 7.86
CA VAL A 155 10.00 8.13 7.20
C VAL A 155 11.25 7.27 7.21
N SER A 156 11.54 6.56 8.32
CA SER A 156 12.73 5.71 8.41
C SER A 156 12.68 4.50 7.46
N TYR A 157 11.52 3.89 7.31
CA TYR A 157 11.34 2.73 6.43
C TYR A 157 11.15 3.12 4.97
N GLU A 158 10.61 4.31 4.70
CA GLU A 158 10.53 4.90 3.37
C GLU A 158 11.92 5.02 2.70
N VAL A 159 12.95 5.41 3.45
CA VAL A 159 14.33 5.44 2.95
C VAL A 159 14.79 4.06 2.48
N SER A 160 14.50 3.01 3.25
CA SER A 160 14.86 1.63 2.87
C SER A 160 14.11 1.17 1.62
N ILE A 161 12.81 1.46 1.52
CA ILE A 161 11.99 1.17 0.33
C ILE A 161 12.54 1.92 -0.89
N GLY A 162 12.99 3.16 -0.72
CA GLY A 162 13.61 3.94 -1.79
C GLY A 162 14.83 3.23 -2.40
N PHE A 163 15.74 2.68 -1.59
CA PHE A 163 16.87 1.91 -2.11
C PHE A 163 16.45 0.59 -2.77
N VAL A 164 15.43 -0.09 -2.26
CA VAL A 164 14.86 -1.26 -2.91
C VAL A 164 14.32 -0.90 -4.30
N ILE A 165 13.55 0.18 -4.40
CA ILE A 165 13.01 0.67 -5.66
C ILE A 165 14.15 1.00 -6.65
N ILE A 166 15.20 1.72 -6.22
CA ILE A 166 16.37 2.03 -7.05
C ILE A 166 17.00 0.75 -7.60
N THR A 167 17.12 -0.30 -6.80
CA THR A 167 17.67 -1.58 -7.25
C THR A 167 16.84 -2.21 -8.37
N VAL A 168 15.51 -2.20 -8.25
CA VAL A 168 14.60 -2.69 -9.30
C VAL A 168 14.69 -1.83 -10.55
N LEU A 169 14.77 -0.49 -10.38
CA LEU A 169 14.91 0.45 -11.50
C LEU A 169 16.21 0.26 -12.28
N LEU A 170 17.31 -0.07 -11.61
CA LEU A 170 18.58 -0.41 -12.27
C LEU A 170 18.42 -1.65 -13.17
N CYS A 171 17.62 -2.64 -12.74
CA CYS A 171 17.36 -3.83 -13.55
C CYS A 171 16.38 -3.55 -14.70
N ALA A 172 15.34 -2.72 -14.46
CA ALA A 172 14.30 -2.45 -15.44
C ALA A 172 14.64 -1.35 -16.45
N GLY A 173 15.54 -0.42 -16.08
CA GLY A 173 15.95 0.70 -16.93
C GLY A 173 14.88 1.79 -17.14
N SER A 174 13.75 1.75 -16.41
CA SER A 174 12.63 2.67 -16.59
C SER A 174 11.95 3.01 -15.27
N LEU A 175 11.46 4.27 -15.14
CA LEU A 175 10.65 4.74 -14.02
C LEU A 175 9.15 4.49 -14.22
N LYS A 176 8.76 4.02 -15.40
CA LYS A 176 7.39 3.76 -15.79
C LYS A 176 6.95 2.39 -15.27
N LEU A 177 5.85 2.33 -14.52
CA LEU A 177 5.40 1.08 -13.89
C LEU A 177 5.05 -0.01 -14.91
N SER A 178 4.41 0.36 -16.03
CA SER A 178 4.10 -0.58 -17.12
C SER A 178 5.36 -1.15 -17.78
N ALA A 179 6.41 -0.35 -17.92
CA ALA A 179 7.69 -0.79 -18.47
C ALA A 179 8.44 -1.74 -17.51
N ILE A 180 8.34 -1.51 -16.18
CA ILE A 180 8.92 -2.41 -15.18
C ILE A 180 8.29 -3.81 -15.26
N VAL A 181 6.98 -3.90 -15.48
CA VAL A 181 6.30 -5.19 -15.67
C VAL A 181 6.73 -5.83 -16.99
N ALA A 182 6.80 -5.05 -18.08
CA ALA A 182 7.24 -5.56 -19.38
C ALA A 182 8.69 -6.09 -19.36
N ALA A 183 9.58 -5.47 -18.56
CA ALA A 183 10.96 -5.94 -18.39
C ALA A 183 11.07 -7.29 -17.64
N GLN A 184 10.02 -7.73 -16.95
CA GLN A 184 9.93 -9.04 -16.29
C GLN A 184 9.31 -10.12 -17.19
N ASP A 185 8.90 -9.79 -18.42
CA ASP A 185 8.37 -10.78 -19.36
C ASP A 185 9.52 -11.58 -19.98
N THR A 186 9.74 -12.76 -19.43
CA THR A 186 10.84 -13.67 -19.82
C THR A 186 10.29 -15.04 -20.16
N GLU A 187 11.02 -15.80 -20.99
CA GLU A 187 10.66 -17.18 -21.36
C GLU A 187 10.62 -18.12 -20.14
N PHE A 188 11.30 -17.79 -19.04
CA PHE A 188 11.32 -18.57 -17.82
C PHE A 188 10.09 -18.35 -16.91
N GLY A 189 9.13 -17.50 -17.33
CA GLY A 189 7.94 -17.18 -16.54
C GLY A 189 8.29 -16.67 -15.14
N MET A 190 7.65 -17.22 -14.09
CA MET A 190 7.83 -16.75 -12.72
C MET A 190 9.28 -16.84 -12.18
N PHE A 191 10.12 -17.69 -12.74
CA PHE A 191 11.54 -17.79 -12.34
C PHE A 191 12.40 -16.65 -12.91
N GLY A 192 11.95 -15.98 -13.97
CA GLY A 192 12.60 -14.80 -14.53
C GLY A 192 12.20 -13.48 -13.87
N TRP A 193 11.19 -13.48 -12.98
CA TRP A 193 10.76 -12.27 -12.28
C TRP A 193 11.80 -11.84 -11.23
N TYR A 194 11.78 -10.56 -10.88
CA TYR A 194 12.77 -9.95 -9.97
C TYR A 194 12.76 -10.50 -8.54
N TRP A 195 11.71 -11.19 -8.10
CA TRP A 195 11.67 -11.76 -6.75
C TRP A 195 12.79 -12.79 -6.50
N LEU A 196 13.19 -13.56 -7.51
CA LEU A 196 14.23 -14.58 -7.37
C LEU A 196 15.65 -13.98 -7.38
N PRO A 197 16.08 -13.21 -8.41
CA PRO A 197 17.42 -12.62 -8.44
C PRO A 197 17.61 -11.54 -7.37
N LEU A 198 16.55 -10.84 -6.95
CA LEU A 198 16.58 -9.79 -5.93
C LEU A 198 15.89 -10.23 -4.62
N LEU A 199 15.96 -11.52 -4.28
CA LEU A 199 15.29 -12.08 -3.09
C LEU A 199 15.59 -11.31 -1.80
N PRO A 200 16.82 -10.88 -1.46
CA PRO A 200 17.08 -10.06 -0.29
C PRO A 200 16.32 -8.74 -0.33
N MET A 201 16.22 -8.11 -1.51
CA MET A 201 15.48 -6.85 -1.69
C MET A 201 13.97 -7.05 -1.57
N PHE A 202 13.44 -8.17 -2.05
CA PHE A 202 12.04 -8.53 -1.87
C PHE A 202 11.68 -8.67 -0.38
N VAL A 203 12.55 -9.33 0.41
CA VAL A 203 12.34 -9.47 1.86
C VAL A 203 12.40 -8.11 2.57
N ILE A 204 13.39 -7.26 2.24
CA ILE A 204 13.50 -5.90 2.80
C ILE A 204 12.26 -5.09 2.43
N PHE A 205 11.81 -5.15 1.18
CA PHE A 205 10.59 -4.48 0.73
C PHE A 205 9.37 -4.91 1.55
N PHE A 206 9.16 -6.21 1.69
CA PHE A 206 8.03 -6.77 2.42
C PHE A 206 7.99 -6.31 3.88
N VAL A 207 9.13 -6.41 4.58
CA VAL A 207 9.21 -5.99 5.98
C VAL A 207 9.08 -4.47 6.13
N SER A 208 9.68 -3.69 5.22
CA SER A 208 9.57 -2.23 5.22
C SER A 208 8.15 -1.76 4.90
N ALA A 209 7.45 -2.43 3.99
CA ALA A 209 6.05 -2.15 3.67
C ALA A 209 5.10 -2.41 4.84
N LEU A 210 5.35 -3.48 5.64
CA LEU A 210 4.64 -3.72 6.90
C LEU A 210 4.87 -2.58 7.91
N ALA A 211 6.10 -2.08 8.01
CA ALA A 211 6.44 -1.00 8.93
C ALA A 211 5.88 0.35 8.46
N GLU A 212 5.87 0.63 7.16
CA GLU A 212 5.31 1.87 6.60
C GLU A 212 3.78 1.94 6.79
N THR A 213 3.10 0.80 6.66
CA THR A 213 1.65 0.72 6.88
C THR A 213 1.25 0.55 8.34
N ASN A 214 2.16 0.73 9.30
CA ASN A 214 1.93 0.58 10.74
C ASN A 214 1.23 -0.74 11.12
N ARG A 215 1.48 -1.82 10.38
CA ARG A 215 0.85 -3.13 10.65
C ARG A 215 1.69 -4.00 11.57
N PRO A 216 1.06 -4.84 12.40
CA PRO A 216 1.78 -5.83 13.17
C PRO A 216 2.74 -6.67 12.28
N PRO A 217 3.97 -6.93 12.72
CA PRO A 217 4.51 -6.78 14.09
C PRO A 217 4.99 -5.37 14.47
N PHE A 218 4.84 -4.37 13.59
CA PHE A 218 5.36 -3.01 13.75
C PHE A 218 4.27 -1.98 14.10
N ASP A 219 3.14 -2.44 14.62
CA ASP A 219 2.01 -1.66 15.10
C ASP A 219 2.30 -1.04 16.48
N LEU A 220 3.24 -0.11 16.50
CA LEU A 220 3.67 0.59 17.72
C LEU A 220 2.82 1.83 18.02
N VAL A 221 2.03 2.23 17.03
CA VAL A 221 1.18 3.41 17.09
C VAL A 221 -0.13 3.08 17.81
N GLU A 222 -0.71 1.90 17.53
CA GLU A 222 -1.94 1.39 18.14
C GLU A 222 -1.68 0.48 19.35
N ALA A 223 -0.46 0.53 19.93
CA ALA A 223 -0.13 -0.29 21.09
C ALA A 223 -1.02 0.08 22.28
N GLU A 224 -2.14 -0.65 22.46
CA GLU A 224 -3.13 -0.41 23.51
C GLU A 224 -2.50 -0.33 24.92
N SER A 225 -1.44 -1.10 25.15
CA SER A 225 -0.71 -1.10 26.43
C SER A 225 0.15 0.13 26.69
N GLU A 226 0.54 0.90 25.65
CA GLU A 226 1.43 2.06 25.78
C GLU A 226 0.72 3.38 25.47
N LEU A 227 -0.09 3.44 24.40
CA LEU A 227 -0.64 4.67 23.82
C LEU A 227 -2.16 4.64 23.60
N VAL A 228 -2.87 3.70 24.19
CA VAL A 228 -4.33 3.49 24.12
C VAL A 228 -4.78 3.13 22.69
N ALA A 229 -5.04 4.10 21.82
CA ALA A 229 -5.36 3.90 20.40
C ALA A 229 -4.55 4.84 19.50
N GLY A 230 -3.37 5.22 19.94
CA GLY A 230 -2.43 5.99 19.15
C GLY A 230 -2.92 7.40 18.79
N PHE A 231 -2.63 7.83 17.56
CA PHE A 231 -3.05 9.15 17.06
C PHE A 231 -4.56 9.24 16.81
N MET A 232 -5.26 8.09 16.73
CA MET A 232 -6.71 8.01 16.51
C MET A 232 -7.53 8.03 17.80
N VAL A 233 -6.92 8.16 19.00
CA VAL A 233 -7.61 8.10 20.30
C VAL A 233 -8.83 9.01 20.36
N GLU A 234 -8.71 10.23 19.85
CA GLU A 234 -9.77 11.24 19.91
C GLU A 234 -10.73 11.18 18.70
N TYR A 235 -10.41 10.37 17.69
CA TYR A 235 -11.21 10.25 16.48
C TYR A 235 -12.31 9.21 16.62
N GLY A 236 -13.51 9.58 16.20
CA GLY A 236 -14.65 8.68 16.14
C GLY A 236 -15.44 8.87 14.84
N SER A 237 -16.44 8.01 14.59
CA SER A 237 -17.37 8.17 13.48
C SER A 237 -16.72 8.25 12.09
N THR A 238 -17.15 9.12 11.21
CA THR A 238 -16.63 9.28 9.84
C THR A 238 -15.14 9.63 9.77
N PRO A 239 -14.57 10.53 10.59
CA PRO A 239 -13.13 10.82 10.58
C PRO A 239 -12.27 9.59 10.90
N TYR A 240 -12.67 8.77 11.86
CA TYR A 240 -11.99 7.49 12.16
C TYR A 240 -12.06 6.52 10.97
N MET A 241 -13.24 6.41 10.36
CA MET A 241 -13.43 5.58 9.16
C MET A 241 -12.51 6.01 8.03
N MET A 242 -12.29 7.31 7.80
CA MET A 242 -11.40 7.82 6.76
C MET A 242 -9.94 7.42 7.00
N PHE A 243 -9.45 7.44 8.25
CA PHE A 243 -8.12 6.95 8.57
C PHE A 243 -8.00 5.45 8.30
N MET A 244 -8.93 4.64 8.81
CA MET A 244 -8.93 3.20 8.57
C MET A 244 -9.00 2.87 7.07
N LEU A 245 -9.81 3.59 6.31
CA LEU A 245 -9.89 3.42 4.87
C LEU A 245 -8.57 3.79 4.19
N GLY A 246 -7.97 4.92 4.54
CA GLY A 246 -6.66 5.35 4.02
C GLY A 246 -5.57 4.31 4.30
N GLU A 247 -5.55 3.74 5.50
CA GLU A 247 -4.60 2.71 5.89
C GLU A 247 -4.77 1.41 5.07
N TYR A 248 -5.99 0.91 4.90
CA TYR A 248 -6.22 -0.28 4.07
C TYR A 248 -5.95 -0.04 2.59
N VAL A 249 -6.22 1.18 2.08
CA VAL A 249 -5.81 1.58 0.72
C VAL A 249 -4.29 1.57 0.59
N ALA A 250 -3.56 2.10 1.58
CA ALA A 250 -2.10 2.10 1.59
C ALA A 250 -1.53 0.68 1.61
N ILE A 251 -2.10 -0.24 2.40
CA ILE A 251 -1.74 -1.66 2.38
C ILE A 251 -1.96 -2.24 0.98
N GLY A 252 -3.10 -1.98 0.37
CA GLY A 252 -3.41 -2.39 -1.00
C GLY A 252 -2.38 -1.85 -2.00
N THR A 253 -1.98 -0.58 -1.85
CA THR A 253 -0.94 0.06 -2.68
C THR A 253 0.41 -0.65 -2.53
N MET A 254 0.83 -0.96 -1.29
CA MET A 254 2.08 -1.70 -1.05
C MET A 254 2.04 -3.13 -1.60
N CYS A 255 0.91 -3.82 -1.48
CA CYS A 255 0.72 -5.14 -2.11
C CYS A 255 0.78 -5.07 -3.64
N ALA A 256 0.14 -4.06 -4.24
CA ALA A 256 0.18 -3.82 -5.67
C ALA A 256 1.60 -3.47 -6.14
N MET A 257 2.32 -2.61 -5.41
CA MET A 257 3.72 -2.29 -5.69
C MET A 257 4.64 -3.52 -5.60
N GLY A 258 4.49 -4.35 -4.57
CA GLY A 258 5.23 -5.61 -4.47
C GLY A 258 4.96 -6.55 -5.65
N THR A 259 3.72 -6.58 -6.11
CA THR A 259 3.33 -7.35 -7.30
C THR A 259 3.97 -6.82 -8.58
N ILE A 260 4.01 -5.51 -8.77
CA ILE A 260 4.60 -4.85 -9.95
C ILE A 260 6.13 -4.98 -9.94
N LEU A 261 6.75 -4.71 -8.80
CA LEU A 261 8.22 -4.65 -8.69
C LEU A 261 8.87 -6.03 -8.74
N PHE A 262 8.24 -7.05 -8.15
CA PHE A 262 8.88 -8.35 -7.93
C PHE A 262 8.16 -9.53 -8.56
N LEU A 263 6.82 -9.50 -8.67
CA LEU A 263 6.03 -10.65 -9.10
C LEU A 263 5.51 -10.55 -10.53
N GLY A 264 6.07 -9.66 -11.34
CA GLY A 264 5.71 -9.55 -12.75
C GLY A 264 4.31 -8.99 -13.02
N GLY A 265 3.71 -8.23 -12.10
CA GLY A 265 2.43 -7.54 -12.32
C GLY A 265 1.32 -8.47 -12.85
N TRP A 266 0.78 -8.14 -14.01
CA TRP A 266 -0.28 -8.91 -14.71
C TRP A 266 0.21 -10.09 -15.55
N LEU A 267 1.53 -10.34 -15.60
CA LEU A 267 2.07 -11.46 -16.40
C LEU A 267 1.63 -12.81 -15.82
N PRO A 268 1.34 -13.80 -16.67
CA PRO A 268 1.03 -15.16 -16.23
C PRO A 268 2.29 -15.80 -15.61
N PRO A 269 2.14 -16.71 -14.61
CA PRO A 269 3.28 -17.36 -13.95
C PRO A 269 4.08 -18.26 -14.90
N PHE A 270 3.42 -18.83 -15.90
CA PHE A 270 4.08 -19.62 -16.94
C PHE A 270 3.56 -19.23 -18.33
N PRO A 271 4.42 -19.05 -19.34
CA PRO A 271 4.03 -18.69 -20.70
C PRO A 271 3.47 -19.90 -21.49
N VAL A 272 2.64 -20.74 -20.86
CA VAL A 272 2.08 -21.97 -21.41
C VAL A 272 0.55 -21.93 -21.32
N ILE A 273 -0.12 -22.50 -22.31
CA ILE A 273 -1.56 -22.77 -22.28
C ILE A 273 -1.82 -23.81 -21.15
N PRO A 274 -2.76 -23.58 -20.19
CA PRO A 274 -3.87 -22.62 -20.21
C PRO A 274 -3.64 -21.28 -19.51
N PHE A 275 -2.46 -21.01 -18.93
CA PHE A 275 -2.22 -19.81 -18.12
C PHE A 275 -2.33 -18.50 -18.93
N THR A 276 -1.99 -18.53 -20.20
CA THR A 276 -2.08 -17.36 -21.12
C THR A 276 -3.50 -17.00 -21.51
N TRP A 277 -4.48 -17.90 -21.33
CA TRP A 277 -5.90 -17.61 -21.61
C TRP A 277 -6.57 -16.78 -20.51
N VAL A 278 -6.00 -16.80 -19.33
CA VAL A 278 -6.55 -16.05 -18.20
C VAL A 278 -6.19 -14.57 -18.36
N PRO A 279 -7.19 -13.66 -18.28
CA PRO A 279 -6.93 -12.21 -18.34
C PRO A 279 -5.89 -11.76 -17.33
N GLY A 280 -4.97 -10.88 -17.74
CA GLY A 280 -3.87 -10.38 -16.89
C GLY A 280 -4.35 -9.74 -15.57
N VAL A 281 -5.53 -9.11 -15.57
CA VAL A 281 -6.16 -8.56 -14.36
C VAL A 281 -6.31 -9.61 -13.26
N ILE A 282 -6.71 -10.83 -13.62
CA ILE A 282 -6.90 -11.92 -12.66
C ILE A 282 -5.56 -12.29 -12.03
N TRP A 283 -4.49 -12.39 -12.82
CA TRP A 283 -3.14 -12.66 -12.31
C TRP A 283 -2.64 -11.56 -11.38
N PHE A 284 -2.88 -10.29 -11.75
CA PHE A 284 -2.53 -9.16 -10.89
C PHE A 284 -3.25 -9.24 -9.54
N VAL A 285 -4.57 -9.44 -9.56
CA VAL A 285 -5.38 -9.54 -8.33
C VAL A 285 -4.96 -10.73 -7.48
N LEU A 286 -4.72 -11.91 -8.07
CA LEU A 286 -4.28 -13.10 -7.33
C LEU A 286 -2.93 -12.88 -6.64
N LYS A 287 -1.97 -12.24 -7.31
CA LYS A 287 -0.65 -11.93 -6.73
C LYS A 287 -0.76 -10.86 -5.65
N ALA A 288 -1.57 -9.83 -5.86
CA ALA A 288 -1.82 -8.81 -4.84
C ALA A 288 -2.51 -9.40 -3.60
N LEU A 289 -3.47 -10.31 -3.79
CA LEU A 289 -4.09 -11.07 -2.69
C LEU A 289 -3.10 -12.00 -2.00
N PHE A 290 -2.17 -12.60 -2.72
CA PHE A 290 -1.09 -13.39 -2.13
C PHE A 290 -0.18 -12.53 -1.25
N MET A 291 0.23 -11.34 -1.72
CA MET A 291 0.99 -10.38 -0.91
C MET A 291 0.20 -9.97 0.34
N PHE A 292 -1.07 -9.66 0.18
CA PHE A 292 -1.95 -9.34 1.30
C PHE A 292 -2.10 -10.51 2.30
N PHE A 293 -2.20 -11.74 1.81
CA PHE A 293 -2.22 -12.92 2.66
C PHE A 293 -0.95 -13.03 3.52
N LEU A 294 0.23 -12.74 2.95
CA LEU A 294 1.48 -12.70 3.72
C LEU A 294 1.46 -11.60 4.79
N PHE A 295 0.88 -10.42 4.49
CA PHE A 295 0.66 -9.35 5.47
C PHE A 295 -0.23 -9.83 6.64
N ALA A 296 -1.35 -10.46 6.33
CA ALA A 296 -2.27 -10.99 7.33
C ALA A 296 -1.64 -12.12 8.17
N MET A 297 -0.82 -12.98 7.56
CA MET A 297 -0.07 -14.02 8.25
C MET A 297 1.02 -13.44 9.17
N ALA A 298 1.74 -12.42 8.72
CA ALA A 298 2.73 -11.74 9.57
C ALA A 298 2.07 -11.17 10.83
N LYS A 299 0.90 -10.54 10.69
CA LYS A 299 0.08 -10.06 11.82
C LYS A 299 -0.31 -11.18 12.79
N ALA A 300 -0.61 -12.36 12.27
CA ALA A 300 -1.13 -13.47 13.07
C ALA A 300 -0.03 -14.25 13.81
N VAL A 301 1.17 -14.35 13.24
CA VAL A 301 2.24 -15.25 13.69
C VAL A 301 3.35 -14.52 14.44
N VAL A 302 3.71 -13.29 14.00
CA VAL A 302 4.90 -12.60 14.53
C VAL A 302 4.52 -11.76 15.75
N PRO A 303 5.27 -11.87 16.88
CA PRO A 303 5.05 -11.04 18.04
C PRO A 303 5.44 -9.58 17.75
N ARG A 304 4.82 -8.64 18.47
CA ARG A 304 5.07 -7.20 18.35
C ARG A 304 6.51 -6.85 18.75
N TYR A 305 7.16 -6.01 17.94
CA TYR A 305 8.48 -5.46 18.22
C TYR A 305 8.38 -4.24 19.16
N ARG A 306 9.49 -3.90 19.83
CA ARG A 306 9.62 -2.68 20.59
C ARG A 306 10.15 -1.54 19.70
N TYR A 307 9.81 -0.28 20.02
CA TYR A 307 10.17 0.88 19.19
C TYR A 307 11.68 1.01 18.94
N ASP A 308 12.51 0.81 19.97
CA ASP A 308 13.97 0.85 19.83
C ASP A 308 14.52 -0.26 18.93
N GLN A 309 13.93 -1.46 18.98
CA GLN A 309 14.29 -2.58 18.11
C GLN A 309 13.91 -2.29 16.65
N LEU A 310 12.73 -1.73 16.43
CA LEU A 310 12.25 -1.33 15.13
C LEU A 310 13.19 -0.29 14.49
N MET A 311 13.47 0.81 15.20
CA MET A 311 14.37 1.86 14.69
C MET A 311 15.79 1.34 14.44
N ARG A 312 16.28 0.42 15.29
CA ARG A 312 17.57 -0.23 15.09
C ARG A 312 17.59 -1.13 13.86
N LEU A 313 16.50 -1.85 13.59
CA LEU A 313 16.35 -2.69 12.40
C LEU A 313 16.40 -1.83 11.11
N GLY A 314 15.64 -0.75 11.05
CA GLY A 314 15.62 0.15 9.90
C GLY A 314 16.98 0.80 9.61
N TRP A 315 17.57 1.47 10.61
CA TRP A 315 18.78 2.27 10.41
C TRP A 315 20.08 1.46 10.40
N LYS A 316 20.19 0.39 11.23
CA LYS A 316 21.44 -0.37 11.36
C LYS A 316 21.50 -1.63 10.49
N VAL A 317 20.36 -2.14 10.02
CA VAL A 317 20.33 -3.37 9.23
C VAL A 317 19.82 -3.08 7.81
N PHE A 318 18.61 -2.55 7.66
CA PHE A 318 17.99 -2.42 6.33
C PHE A 318 18.65 -1.34 5.47
N LEU A 319 18.96 -0.18 6.04
CA LEU A 319 19.60 0.88 5.28
C LEU A 319 21.00 0.49 4.76
N PRO A 320 21.95 -0.03 5.58
CA PRO A 320 23.23 -0.46 5.06
C PRO A 320 23.14 -1.64 4.08
N LEU A 321 22.23 -2.61 4.36
CA LEU A 321 22.06 -3.76 3.50
C LEU A 321 21.45 -3.38 2.14
N SER A 322 20.42 -2.53 2.13
CA SER A 322 19.83 -2.05 0.88
C SER A 322 20.80 -1.22 0.05
N LEU A 323 21.59 -0.35 0.69
CA LEU A 323 22.64 0.42 0.02
C LEU A 323 23.74 -0.48 -0.57
N ALA A 324 24.20 -1.48 0.19
CA ALA A 324 25.18 -2.46 -0.30
C ALA A 324 24.65 -3.24 -1.52
N MET A 325 23.36 -3.63 -1.47
CA MET A 325 22.73 -4.34 -2.59
C MET A 325 22.59 -3.46 -3.84
N VAL A 326 22.31 -2.17 -3.72
CA VAL A 326 22.34 -1.25 -4.86
C VAL A 326 23.69 -1.29 -5.57
N VAL A 327 24.78 -1.20 -4.79
CA VAL A 327 26.16 -1.24 -5.35
C VAL A 327 26.46 -2.60 -5.99
N ILE A 328 26.10 -3.69 -5.32
CA ILE A 328 26.32 -5.06 -5.83
C ILE A 328 25.56 -5.27 -7.15
N VAL A 329 24.28 -4.92 -7.20
CA VAL A 329 23.46 -5.08 -8.41
C VAL A 329 23.96 -4.20 -9.53
N ALA A 330 24.32 -2.93 -9.26
CA ALA A 330 24.91 -2.05 -10.25
C ALA A 330 26.22 -2.63 -10.82
N ALA A 331 27.07 -3.20 -9.96
CA ALA A 331 28.31 -3.85 -10.39
C ALA A 331 28.04 -5.09 -11.24
N VAL A 332 27.10 -5.95 -10.84
CA VAL A 332 26.73 -7.15 -11.61
C VAL A 332 26.16 -6.78 -12.99
N LEU A 333 25.31 -5.78 -13.06
CA LEU A 333 24.74 -5.31 -14.34
C LEU A 333 25.82 -4.72 -15.25
N GLN A 334 26.75 -3.94 -14.70
CA GLN A 334 27.84 -3.30 -15.45
C GLN A 334 28.88 -4.32 -15.96
N PHE A 335 29.39 -5.17 -15.09
CA PHE A 335 30.42 -6.15 -15.43
C PHE A 335 29.87 -7.37 -16.16
N GLY A 336 28.60 -7.74 -15.90
CA GLY A 336 27.91 -8.83 -16.59
C GLY A 336 27.37 -8.45 -17.96
N HIS A 337 27.51 -7.18 -18.38
CA HIS A 337 26.91 -6.65 -19.62
C HIS A 337 25.38 -6.89 -19.71
N LEU A 338 24.72 -6.98 -18.56
CA LEU A 338 23.27 -7.22 -18.41
C LEU A 338 22.47 -5.93 -18.27
N ALA A 339 23.14 -4.76 -18.32
CA ALA A 339 22.46 -3.47 -18.21
C ALA A 339 21.40 -3.32 -19.32
N PRO A 340 20.18 -2.88 -18.99
CA PRO A 340 19.14 -2.65 -19.99
C PRO A 340 19.65 -1.63 -21.01
N ARG A 341 19.58 -1.98 -22.28
CA ARG A 341 19.88 -1.06 -23.38
C ARG A 341 18.68 -0.13 -23.47
N GLY A 342 18.86 1.16 -23.12
CA GLY A 342 17.84 2.19 -23.20
C GLY A 342 17.31 2.44 -24.59
#